data_9c837fd0420082b3a6d967fa8de6e8f6
#
_entry.id   9c837fd0420082b3a6d967fa8de6e8f6
#
_cell.length_a   1.000
_cell.length_b   1.000
_cell.length_c   1.000
_cell.angle_alpha   90.00
_cell.angle_beta   90.00
_cell.angle_gamma   90.00
#
_symmetry.space_group_name_H-M   'P 1'
#
loop_
_entity.id
_entity.type
_entity.pdbx_description
1 polymer ?
#
loop_
_entity_poly.entity_id
_entity_poly.type
_entity_poly.pdbx_seq_one_letter_code
_entity_poly.pdbx_strand_id
1 'polypeptide(L)'
;MNEKQLRRLIGNVKSGRLSRRGFIQKMIGLGLTAPLASQMLAYSGVALAQSPSTYKPTRRGGGGPLKCLWWQGATLLNPHFAVGTKDQEGSRIFYEPLASWDQDGNMVLNLAAEIPSIQNGGLARDGKSVIWKLKKGVQWHDGAPFTADDVIFNWEYASDPASSTVTIGSYKDIKVEKIDSHTVRVLFQKPTPFWGDPFCSTRGMLIPKHLFDAYRGAKSRDAPTNLKPVGTGPYKFVDFKPGDMVRGTINTAYHEPNRPYFDTIEMKGGGDAVSAARAVLQTGEFDYAWNMQVEDEILLRLEDSGKGRATITPGANIEHIGINATDPWKEVDGERSHAKTPHPIFSDIAVRRALNLLVDRGSVEKHIYGRTGVATANFLNNPERFRSKNTKWEFNVDKANQLLDAAGWRRGADGVRAKDGKKLKLVFQTSVNQPRQKTQQIIKQACQKAGIDLELKAVTAAVFFSSDVANPDTYTKFYCDLQMYTTTMTQPDPEVFMDQFCSWQTATKENKWQGRNITRWRSDDYDKAWRAAENELDPVKRAALFIRMNELAIEGLAVIPVVYRPRVAAVTSKLRCPLSGWDNDFFRLQDWYKEA
;
A
#
# COMPACT_ATOMS: atom_id res chain seq x y z
N MET A 1 -6.96 17.34 22.80
CA MET A 1 -7.67 18.51 22.21
C MET A 1 -9.11 18.09 21.95
N ASN A 2 -10.10 18.94 22.26
CA ASN A 2 -11.49 18.64 21.95
C ASN A 2 -11.94 19.31 20.63
N GLU A 3 -13.12 18.96 20.14
CA GLU A 3 -13.68 19.46 18.87
C GLU A 3 -13.75 20.99 18.81
N LYS A 4 -14.19 21.64 19.89
CA LYS A 4 -14.31 23.10 19.98
C LYS A 4 -12.96 23.80 19.82
N GLN A 5 -11.90 23.24 20.41
CA GLN A 5 -10.54 23.76 20.26
C GLN A 5 -10.01 23.59 18.85
N LEU A 6 -10.29 22.44 18.20
CA LEU A 6 -9.91 22.17 16.82
C LEU A 6 -10.59 23.13 15.86
N ARG A 7 -11.92 23.29 15.95
CA ARG A 7 -12.69 24.23 15.13
C ARG A 7 -12.22 25.68 15.31
N ARG A 8 -11.82 26.07 16.53
CA ARG A 8 -11.22 27.39 16.79
C ARG A 8 -9.87 27.57 16.07
N LEU A 9 -9.01 26.54 16.07
CA LEU A 9 -7.73 26.60 15.36
C LEU A 9 -7.94 26.70 13.85
N ILE A 10 -8.87 25.93 13.28
CA ILE A 10 -9.25 26.03 11.86
C ILE A 10 -9.80 27.43 11.55
N GLY A 11 -10.65 27.98 12.42
CA GLY A 11 -11.14 29.37 12.30
C GLY A 11 -10.03 30.42 12.31
N ASN A 12 -8.97 30.20 13.10
CA ASN A 12 -7.79 31.07 13.11
C ASN A 12 -7.00 30.97 11.80
N VAL A 13 -6.96 29.81 11.15
CA VAL A 13 -6.32 29.69 9.81
C VAL A 13 -7.15 30.43 8.77
N LYS A 14 -8.47 30.26 8.78
CA LYS A 14 -9.37 30.97 7.85
C LYS A 14 -9.27 32.50 7.97
N SER A 15 -9.08 33.00 9.19
CA SER A 15 -8.96 34.45 9.46
C SER A 15 -7.53 34.98 9.33
N GLY A 16 -6.56 34.16 8.90
CA GLY A 16 -5.15 34.55 8.77
C GLY A 16 -4.39 34.73 10.08
N ARG A 17 -5.03 34.49 11.24
CA ARG A 17 -4.41 34.62 12.58
C ARG A 17 -3.47 33.46 12.93
N LEU A 18 -3.53 32.38 12.19
CA LEU A 18 -2.64 31.23 12.29
C LEU A 18 -2.24 30.82 10.88
N SER A 19 -0.94 30.70 10.61
CA SER A 19 -0.50 30.20 9.32
C SER A 19 -0.89 28.72 9.17
N ARG A 20 -1.12 28.27 7.94
CA ARG A 20 -1.38 26.86 7.63
C ARG A 20 -0.28 25.94 8.17
N ARG A 21 1.00 26.32 7.96
CA ARG A 21 2.15 25.59 8.51
C ARG A 21 2.11 25.56 10.05
N GLY A 22 1.79 26.67 10.68
CA GLY A 22 1.61 26.74 12.15
C GLY A 22 0.46 25.88 12.65
N PHE A 23 -0.64 25.77 11.91
CA PHE A 23 -1.72 24.83 12.23
C PHE A 23 -1.24 23.38 12.12
N ILE A 24 -0.60 23.01 11.00
CA ILE A 24 -0.07 21.66 10.78
C ILE A 24 0.92 21.28 11.87
N GLN A 25 1.87 22.17 12.20
CA GLN A 25 2.83 21.94 13.30
C GLN A 25 2.17 21.75 14.66
N LYS A 26 1.14 22.55 14.96
CA LYS A 26 0.36 22.37 16.22
C LYS A 26 -0.40 21.04 16.22
N MET A 27 -0.94 20.64 15.07
CA MET A 27 -1.62 19.35 14.96
C MET A 27 -0.63 18.19 15.12
N ILE A 28 0.55 18.28 14.53
CA ILE A 28 1.62 17.30 14.72
C ILE A 28 2.03 17.20 16.20
N GLY A 29 2.23 18.32 16.87
CA GLY A 29 2.51 18.37 18.31
C GLY A 29 1.39 17.82 19.21
N LEU A 30 0.19 17.61 18.65
CA LEU A 30 -0.96 17.00 19.30
C LEU A 30 -1.24 15.57 18.81
N GLY A 31 -0.29 14.98 18.07
CA GLY A 31 -0.38 13.61 17.55
C GLY A 31 -1.17 13.47 16.25
N LEU A 32 -1.47 14.58 15.54
CA LEU A 32 -1.98 14.51 14.18
C LEU A 32 -0.82 14.51 13.16
N THR A 33 -1.02 13.86 12.01
CA THR A 33 -0.08 14.00 10.91
C THR A 33 -0.35 15.23 10.05
N ALA A 34 0.69 15.69 9.36
CA ALA A 34 0.59 16.75 8.38
C ALA A 34 -0.50 16.49 7.31
N PRO A 35 -0.61 15.28 6.73
CA PRO A 35 -1.66 14.96 5.76
C PRO A 35 -3.06 15.23 6.25
N LEU A 36 -3.35 14.74 7.42
CA LEU A 36 -4.69 14.83 7.98
C LEU A 36 -5.02 16.24 8.43
N ALA A 37 -4.04 16.95 9.02
CA ALA A 37 -4.20 18.37 9.32
C ALA A 37 -4.46 19.18 8.04
N SER A 38 -3.80 18.81 6.93
CA SER A 38 -4.02 19.43 5.62
C SER A 38 -5.42 19.12 5.06
N GLN A 39 -5.89 17.88 5.17
CA GLN A 39 -7.25 17.50 4.77
C GLN A 39 -8.33 18.20 5.60
N MET A 40 -8.13 18.33 6.92
CA MET A 40 -9.02 19.10 7.78
C MET A 40 -9.16 20.55 7.32
N LEU A 41 -8.06 21.17 6.92
CA LEU A 41 -8.07 22.52 6.37
C LEU A 41 -8.79 22.57 5.03
N ALA A 42 -8.53 21.62 4.12
CA ALA A 42 -9.19 21.55 2.83
C ALA A 42 -10.70 21.35 2.97
N TYR A 43 -11.11 20.39 3.78
CA TYR A 43 -12.53 20.14 4.06
C TYR A 43 -13.21 21.35 4.73
N SER A 44 -12.47 22.08 5.56
CA SER A 44 -12.94 23.30 6.20
C SER A 44 -12.87 24.54 5.28
N GLY A 45 -12.50 24.39 4.01
CA GLY A 45 -12.46 25.47 3.06
C GLY A 45 -11.16 26.29 3.05
N VAL A 46 -10.05 25.73 3.50
CA VAL A 46 -8.71 26.31 3.36
C VAL A 46 -8.00 25.59 2.19
N ALA A 47 -7.62 26.34 1.15
CA ALA A 47 -6.97 25.77 -0.02
C ALA A 47 -5.72 24.94 0.33
N LEU A 48 -5.56 23.78 -0.30
CA LEU A 48 -4.37 22.96 -0.18
C LEU A 48 -3.24 23.62 -0.98
N ALA A 49 -2.10 23.92 -0.32
CA ALA A 49 -0.93 24.40 -1.02
C ALA A 49 -0.15 23.21 -1.58
N GLN A 50 0.29 23.28 -2.82
CA GLN A 50 1.32 22.37 -3.33
C GLN A 50 2.65 22.68 -2.64
N SER A 51 3.38 21.65 -2.22
CA SER A 51 4.80 21.81 -1.90
C SER A 51 5.54 22.05 -3.23
N PRO A 52 6.19 23.20 -3.43
CA PRO A 52 6.91 23.44 -4.68
C PRO A 52 8.05 22.44 -4.80
N SER A 53 8.15 21.77 -5.97
CA SER A 53 9.33 21.00 -6.31
C SER A 53 10.58 21.92 -6.29
N THR A 54 11.63 21.46 -5.64
CA THR A 54 12.92 22.17 -5.65
C THR A 54 13.63 22.06 -7.01
N TYR A 55 13.24 21.09 -7.82
CA TYR A 55 13.78 20.86 -9.15
C TYR A 55 13.26 21.88 -10.17
N LYS A 56 14.16 22.69 -10.73
CA LYS A 56 13.86 23.73 -11.72
C LYS A 56 14.63 23.45 -13.02
N PRO A 57 14.17 22.49 -13.84
CA PRO A 57 14.88 22.14 -15.07
C PRO A 57 14.75 23.23 -16.12
N THR A 58 15.85 23.46 -16.87
CA THR A 58 15.90 24.39 -17.99
C THR A 58 15.71 23.73 -19.35
N ARG A 59 15.83 22.39 -19.39
CA ARG A 59 15.65 21.58 -20.60
C ARG A 59 15.08 20.21 -20.25
N ARG A 60 14.49 19.57 -21.25
CA ARG A 60 14.05 18.18 -21.19
C ARG A 60 15.17 17.26 -21.65
N GLY A 61 15.38 16.14 -20.94
CA GLY A 61 16.37 15.13 -21.30
C GLY A 61 17.82 15.58 -21.15
N GLY A 62 18.72 14.77 -21.66
CA GLY A 62 20.16 14.97 -21.60
C GLY A 62 20.82 14.49 -20.31
N GLY A 63 20.08 13.81 -19.44
CA GLY A 63 20.58 13.19 -18.21
C GLY A 63 21.04 11.74 -18.37
N GLY A 64 20.95 11.19 -19.58
CA GLY A 64 21.32 9.81 -19.85
C GLY A 64 20.33 8.79 -19.24
N PRO A 65 20.78 7.56 -18.95
CA PRO A 65 19.92 6.52 -18.41
C PRO A 65 19.69 6.67 -16.91
N LEU A 66 18.46 6.39 -16.47
CA LEU A 66 18.11 6.11 -15.07
C LEU A 66 18.01 4.59 -14.90
N LYS A 67 18.83 4.01 -14.03
CA LYS A 67 18.86 2.58 -13.76
C LYS A 67 18.31 2.29 -12.36
N CYS A 68 17.18 1.59 -12.30
CA CYS A 68 16.52 1.24 -11.05
C CYS A 68 16.44 -0.27 -10.85
N LEU A 69 16.58 -0.73 -9.60
CA LEU A 69 16.42 -2.11 -9.20
C LEU A 69 15.13 -2.31 -8.39
N TRP A 70 14.32 -3.23 -8.85
CA TRP A 70 13.16 -3.76 -8.14
C TRP A 70 13.32 -5.27 -7.95
N TRP A 71 13.89 -5.71 -6.83
CA TRP A 71 14.15 -7.13 -6.59
C TRP A 71 12.88 -8.01 -6.64
N GLN A 72 11.69 -7.40 -6.59
CA GLN A 72 10.42 -8.01 -6.97
C GLN A 72 10.01 -7.45 -8.34
N GLY A 73 10.42 -8.05 -9.44
CA GLY A 73 10.13 -7.55 -10.79
C GLY A 73 8.64 -7.50 -11.12
N ALA A 74 8.24 -6.47 -11.88
CA ALA A 74 6.86 -6.32 -12.36
C ALA A 74 6.42 -7.49 -13.23
N THR A 75 5.18 -7.93 -13.09
CA THR A 75 4.61 -9.05 -13.86
C THR A 75 3.48 -8.64 -14.80
N LEU A 76 2.94 -7.43 -14.62
CA LEU A 76 1.99 -6.79 -15.52
C LEU A 76 2.11 -5.26 -15.38
N LEU A 77 1.54 -4.53 -16.34
CA LEU A 77 1.64 -3.07 -16.42
C LEU A 77 0.27 -2.38 -16.53
N ASN A 78 -0.80 -3.01 -16.04
CA ASN A 78 -2.11 -2.38 -15.90
C ASN A 78 -2.38 -2.06 -14.43
N PRO A 79 -2.56 -0.78 -14.04
CA PRO A 79 -2.73 -0.38 -12.65
C PRO A 79 -4.00 -0.94 -11.99
N HIS A 80 -5.06 -1.21 -12.75
CA HIS A 80 -6.29 -1.78 -12.22
C HIS A 80 -6.19 -3.26 -11.86
N PHE A 81 -5.11 -3.95 -12.28
CA PHE A 81 -4.83 -5.35 -11.93
C PHE A 81 -3.59 -5.53 -11.06
N ALA A 82 -2.92 -4.44 -10.73
CA ALA A 82 -1.68 -4.44 -9.95
C ALA A 82 -1.93 -4.79 -8.48
N VAL A 83 -1.76 -6.07 -8.13
CA VAL A 83 -1.92 -6.58 -6.76
C VAL A 83 -0.71 -6.20 -5.88
N GLY A 84 0.50 -6.34 -6.40
CA GLY A 84 1.74 -6.02 -5.69
C GLY A 84 2.30 -4.63 -6.03
N THR A 85 3.02 -4.02 -5.08
CA THR A 85 3.67 -2.72 -5.28
C THR A 85 4.57 -2.69 -6.52
N LYS A 86 5.25 -3.80 -6.84
CA LYS A 86 6.09 -3.93 -8.03
C LYS A 86 5.34 -3.65 -9.35
N ASP A 87 4.09 -4.12 -9.46
CA ASP A 87 3.24 -3.92 -10.64
C ASP A 87 2.69 -2.49 -10.69
N GLN A 88 2.38 -1.93 -9.52
CA GLN A 88 1.96 -0.54 -9.37
C GLN A 88 3.06 0.42 -9.78
N GLU A 89 4.30 0.18 -9.34
CA GLU A 89 5.48 0.98 -9.70
C GLU A 89 5.83 0.85 -11.19
N GLY A 90 5.82 -0.37 -11.74
CA GLY A 90 6.02 -0.59 -13.17
C GLY A 90 4.99 0.15 -14.02
N SER A 91 3.72 0.15 -13.60
CA SER A 91 2.64 0.90 -14.26
C SER A 91 2.86 2.42 -14.15
N ARG A 92 3.39 2.91 -13.01
CA ARG A 92 3.59 4.34 -12.73
C ARG A 92 4.65 5.01 -13.61
N ILE A 93 5.52 4.25 -14.24
CA ILE A 93 6.45 4.76 -15.26
C ILE A 93 5.69 5.39 -16.43
N PHE A 94 4.55 4.83 -16.79
CA PHE A 94 3.78 5.16 -17.99
C PHE A 94 2.45 5.87 -17.69
N TYR A 95 1.73 5.46 -16.66
CA TYR A 95 0.41 5.96 -16.32
C TYR A 95 0.44 6.98 -15.18
N GLU A 96 -0.44 7.95 -15.24
CA GLU A 96 -0.58 8.99 -14.23
C GLU A 96 -1.99 9.04 -13.65
N PRO A 97 -2.14 9.36 -12.34
CA PRO A 97 -3.41 9.70 -11.72
C PRO A 97 -3.74 11.18 -11.96
N LEU A 98 -4.91 11.63 -11.52
CA LEU A 98 -5.22 13.07 -11.48
C LEU A 98 -4.33 13.82 -10.48
N ALA A 99 -4.07 13.21 -9.32
CA ALA A 99 -3.20 13.75 -8.29
C ALA A 99 -2.51 12.64 -7.48
N SER A 100 -1.44 13.00 -6.80
CA SER A 100 -0.60 12.14 -5.96
C SER A 100 -0.42 12.73 -4.56
N TRP A 101 0.28 12.02 -3.66
CA TRP A 101 0.54 12.49 -2.30
C TRP A 101 2.04 12.67 -2.07
N ASP A 102 2.47 13.88 -1.67
CA ASP A 102 3.85 14.12 -1.29
C ASP A 102 4.21 13.54 0.09
N GLN A 103 5.47 13.66 0.50
CA GLN A 103 5.96 13.15 1.78
C GLN A 103 5.19 13.72 2.98
N ASP A 104 4.72 14.97 2.88
CA ASP A 104 3.95 15.64 3.93
C ASP A 104 2.45 15.29 3.84
N GLY A 105 2.06 14.46 2.85
CA GLY A 105 0.69 14.05 2.57
C GLY A 105 -0.17 15.18 1.99
N ASN A 106 0.45 16.17 1.39
CA ASN A 106 -0.27 17.13 0.58
C ASN A 106 -0.53 16.55 -0.80
N MET A 107 -1.66 16.92 -1.38
CA MET A 107 -1.97 16.56 -2.76
C MET A 107 -1.11 17.35 -3.73
N VAL A 108 -0.49 16.65 -4.69
CA VAL A 108 0.30 17.23 -5.79
C VAL A 108 -0.34 16.85 -7.12
N LEU A 109 -0.39 17.79 -8.06
CA LEU A 109 -1.07 17.61 -9.34
C LEU A 109 -0.26 16.73 -10.30
N ASN A 110 -0.97 15.83 -11.00
CA ASN A 110 -0.47 15.13 -12.18
C ASN A 110 -1.30 15.55 -13.40
N LEU A 111 -2.45 14.95 -13.66
CA LEU A 111 -3.32 15.26 -14.79
C LEU A 111 -4.41 16.30 -14.46
N ALA A 112 -4.67 16.56 -13.17
CA ALA A 112 -5.57 17.63 -12.76
C ALA A 112 -4.88 19.01 -12.90
N ALA A 113 -5.67 20.03 -13.28
CA ALA A 113 -5.21 21.40 -13.45
C ALA A 113 -5.14 22.17 -12.12
N GLU A 114 -5.99 21.82 -11.17
CA GLU A 114 -6.04 22.42 -9.83
C GLU A 114 -6.52 21.40 -8.79
N ILE A 115 -6.19 21.65 -7.52
CA ILE A 115 -6.69 20.85 -6.40
C ILE A 115 -8.11 21.32 -6.06
N PRO A 116 -9.11 20.43 -6.06
CA PRO A 116 -10.46 20.76 -5.65
C PRO A 116 -10.52 21.31 -4.22
N SER A 117 -11.29 22.35 -4.03
CA SER A 117 -11.52 22.97 -2.72
C SER A 117 -12.91 23.61 -2.67
N ILE A 118 -13.38 23.93 -1.45
CA ILE A 118 -14.63 24.69 -1.28
C ILE A 118 -14.50 26.10 -1.89
N GLN A 119 -13.30 26.73 -1.82
CA GLN A 119 -13.08 28.07 -2.34
C GLN A 119 -13.17 28.17 -3.85
N ASN A 120 -12.65 27.19 -4.59
CA ASN A 120 -12.72 27.17 -6.06
C ASN A 120 -13.97 26.44 -6.58
N GLY A 121 -14.89 26.05 -5.69
CA GLY A 121 -16.11 25.35 -6.06
C GLY A 121 -15.89 23.89 -6.46
N GLY A 122 -14.65 23.38 -6.37
CA GLY A 122 -14.30 22.01 -6.72
C GLY A 122 -14.76 20.97 -5.70
N LEU A 123 -15.09 21.38 -4.46
CA LEU A 123 -15.54 20.49 -3.39
C LEU A 123 -16.88 20.98 -2.82
N ALA A 124 -17.88 20.11 -2.85
CA ALA A 124 -19.18 20.40 -2.26
C ALA A 124 -19.11 20.44 -0.72
N ARG A 125 -19.85 21.38 -0.11
CA ARG A 125 -19.86 21.56 1.36
C ARG A 125 -20.45 20.37 2.12
N ASP A 126 -21.34 19.63 1.50
CA ASP A 126 -21.97 18.43 2.06
C ASP A 126 -21.10 17.18 1.92
N GLY A 127 -19.92 17.31 1.29
CA GLY A 127 -18.99 16.20 1.06
C GLY A 127 -19.46 15.16 0.06
N LYS A 128 -20.51 15.45 -0.73
CA LYS A 128 -21.12 14.50 -1.65
C LYS A 128 -20.68 14.65 -3.11
N SER A 129 -19.83 15.62 -3.42
CA SER A 129 -19.24 15.69 -4.75
C SER A 129 -17.92 16.42 -4.79
N VAL A 130 -17.10 16.03 -5.76
CA VAL A 130 -15.86 16.72 -6.14
C VAL A 130 -15.85 16.94 -7.65
N ILE A 131 -15.40 18.14 -8.06
CA ILE A 131 -15.21 18.51 -9.45
C ILE A 131 -13.72 18.55 -9.74
N TRP A 132 -13.28 17.75 -10.70
CA TRP A 132 -11.92 17.75 -11.19
C TRP A 132 -11.84 18.48 -12.52
N LYS A 133 -10.96 19.48 -12.61
CA LYS A 133 -10.56 20.13 -13.87
C LYS A 133 -9.29 19.48 -14.36
N LEU A 134 -9.26 19.04 -15.61
CA LEU A 134 -8.14 18.35 -16.24
C LEU A 134 -7.21 19.35 -16.92
N LYS A 135 -5.91 19.04 -16.95
CA LYS A 135 -4.94 19.78 -17.77
C LYS A 135 -5.35 19.69 -19.24
N LYS A 136 -5.30 20.83 -19.96
CA LYS A 136 -5.53 20.89 -21.40
C LYS A 136 -4.26 20.54 -22.17
N GLY A 137 -4.40 19.97 -23.36
CA GLY A 137 -3.29 19.67 -24.25
C GLY A 137 -2.46 18.44 -23.85
N VAL A 138 -2.89 17.68 -22.85
CA VAL A 138 -2.26 16.39 -22.51
C VAL A 138 -2.60 15.38 -23.59
N GLN A 139 -1.58 14.61 -24.01
CA GLN A 139 -1.72 13.54 -24.99
C GLN A 139 -1.28 12.20 -24.39
N TRP A 140 -1.93 11.14 -24.79
CA TRP A 140 -1.45 9.79 -24.63
C TRP A 140 -0.17 9.58 -25.45
N HIS A 141 0.61 8.56 -25.15
CA HIS A 141 1.90 8.30 -25.82
C HIS A 141 1.79 8.09 -27.32
N ASP A 142 0.63 7.70 -27.82
CA ASP A 142 0.30 7.51 -29.24
C ASP A 142 -0.22 8.79 -29.93
N GLY A 143 -0.34 9.90 -29.17
CA GLY A 143 -0.80 11.19 -29.68
C GLY A 143 -2.30 11.45 -29.53
N ALA A 144 -3.09 10.48 -29.10
CA ALA A 144 -4.50 10.69 -28.82
C ALA A 144 -4.70 11.69 -27.67
N PRO A 145 -5.72 12.58 -27.70
CA PRO A 145 -5.93 13.54 -26.62
C PRO A 145 -6.45 12.85 -25.35
N PHE A 146 -5.95 13.28 -24.19
CA PHE A 146 -6.51 12.93 -22.89
C PHE A 146 -7.66 13.87 -22.54
N THR A 147 -8.84 13.31 -22.22
CA THR A 147 -10.06 14.06 -21.95
C THR A 147 -10.87 13.48 -20.79
N ALA A 148 -11.98 14.14 -20.47
CA ALA A 148 -12.97 13.68 -19.50
C ALA A 148 -13.56 12.30 -19.85
N ASP A 149 -13.59 11.92 -21.13
CA ASP A 149 -14.09 10.62 -21.56
C ASP A 149 -13.19 9.47 -21.07
N ASP A 150 -11.88 9.71 -20.94
CA ASP A 150 -10.97 8.73 -20.36
C ASP A 150 -11.22 8.55 -18.86
N VAL A 151 -11.48 9.62 -18.12
CA VAL A 151 -11.78 9.56 -16.68
C VAL A 151 -13.06 8.77 -16.43
N ILE A 152 -14.12 9.05 -17.21
CA ILE A 152 -15.39 8.31 -17.14
C ILE A 152 -15.18 6.84 -17.47
N PHE A 153 -14.44 6.56 -18.55
CA PHE A 153 -14.09 5.20 -18.94
C PHE A 153 -13.41 4.44 -17.82
N ASN A 154 -12.42 5.04 -17.14
CA ASN A 154 -11.72 4.39 -16.03
C ASN A 154 -12.66 4.07 -14.86
N TRP A 155 -13.61 4.94 -14.54
CA TRP A 155 -14.66 4.64 -13.58
C TRP A 155 -15.52 3.46 -14.01
N GLU A 156 -16.06 3.47 -15.24
CA GLU A 156 -16.90 2.39 -15.78
C GLU A 156 -16.14 1.06 -15.81
N TYR A 157 -14.89 1.08 -16.27
CA TYR A 157 -14.02 -0.10 -16.35
C TYR A 157 -13.69 -0.68 -14.98
N ALA A 158 -13.34 0.17 -14.02
CA ALA A 158 -12.92 -0.27 -12.69
C ALA A 158 -14.08 -0.65 -11.77
N SER A 159 -15.27 -0.08 -11.96
CA SER A 159 -16.47 -0.38 -11.16
C SER A 159 -17.23 -1.61 -11.63
N ASP A 160 -16.98 -2.10 -12.86
CA ASP A 160 -17.61 -3.31 -13.39
C ASP A 160 -17.05 -4.58 -12.71
N PRO A 161 -17.87 -5.34 -11.96
CA PRO A 161 -17.43 -6.58 -11.33
C PRO A 161 -16.87 -7.61 -12.32
N ALA A 162 -17.37 -7.62 -13.57
CA ALA A 162 -16.89 -8.53 -14.61
C ALA A 162 -15.44 -8.25 -15.03
N SER A 163 -14.96 -7.01 -14.86
CA SER A 163 -13.56 -6.65 -15.09
C SER A 163 -12.62 -7.24 -14.04
N SER A 164 -13.12 -7.57 -12.85
CA SER A 164 -12.36 -8.14 -11.73
C SER A 164 -11.10 -7.32 -11.38
N THR A 165 -11.25 -5.99 -11.30
CA THR A 165 -10.18 -5.08 -10.96
C THR A 165 -9.91 -5.06 -9.46
N VAL A 166 -8.64 -4.92 -9.04
CA VAL A 166 -8.28 -4.75 -7.62
C VAL A 166 -8.62 -3.35 -7.10
N THR A 167 -8.91 -2.42 -7.99
CA THR A 167 -9.26 -1.02 -7.68
C THR A 167 -10.76 -0.80 -7.51
N ILE A 168 -11.59 -1.81 -7.72
CA ILE A 168 -13.07 -1.73 -7.67
C ILE A 168 -13.60 -1.06 -6.40
N GLY A 169 -12.93 -1.25 -5.27
CA GLY A 169 -13.31 -0.64 -3.99
C GLY A 169 -13.37 0.89 -4.00
N SER A 170 -12.54 1.54 -4.82
CA SER A 170 -12.50 2.99 -4.97
C SER A 170 -13.55 3.54 -5.97
N TYR A 171 -14.17 2.68 -6.78
CA TYR A 171 -14.99 3.11 -7.92
C TYR A 171 -16.45 2.63 -7.90
N LYS A 172 -16.78 1.53 -7.23
CA LYS A 172 -18.10 0.89 -7.30
C LYS A 172 -19.24 1.71 -6.68
N ASP A 173 -18.91 2.55 -5.69
CA ASP A 173 -19.92 3.30 -4.90
C ASP A 173 -19.98 4.79 -5.28
N ILE A 174 -19.39 5.16 -6.42
CA ILE A 174 -19.42 6.51 -6.96
C ILE A 174 -20.10 6.56 -8.33
N LYS A 175 -20.45 7.76 -8.77
CA LYS A 175 -20.86 8.05 -10.14
C LYS A 175 -20.00 9.17 -10.69
N VAL A 176 -19.59 9.08 -11.95
CA VAL A 176 -18.80 10.12 -12.62
C VAL A 176 -19.59 10.71 -13.77
N GLU A 177 -19.70 12.03 -13.79
CA GLU A 177 -20.45 12.78 -14.81
C GLU A 177 -19.51 13.71 -15.57
N LYS A 178 -19.67 13.76 -16.89
CA LYS A 178 -18.97 14.72 -17.74
C LYS A 178 -19.69 16.08 -17.63
N ILE A 179 -18.92 17.11 -17.29
CA ILE A 179 -19.41 18.51 -17.37
C ILE A 179 -19.02 19.08 -18.73
N ASP A 180 -17.77 18.93 -19.11
CA ASP A 180 -17.24 19.31 -20.42
C ASP A 180 -16.05 18.40 -20.79
N SER A 181 -15.34 18.68 -21.89
CA SER A 181 -14.23 17.85 -22.36
C SER A 181 -13.04 17.76 -21.39
N HIS A 182 -12.94 18.68 -20.41
CA HIS A 182 -11.83 18.74 -19.44
C HIS A 182 -12.33 18.91 -18.00
N THR A 183 -13.60 18.62 -17.74
CA THR A 183 -14.18 18.74 -16.40
C THR A 183 -15.10 17.56 -16.13
N VAL A 184 -14.86 16.88 -15.01
CA VAL A 184 -15.70 15.79 -14.52
C VAL A 184 -16.18 16.09 -13.10
N ARG A 185 -17.37 15.59 -12.77
CA ARG A 185 -17.92 15.58 -11.42
C ARG A 185 -17.97 14.15 -10.91
N VAL A 186 -17.38 13.90 -9.78
CA VAL A 186 -17.53 12.65 -9.03
C VAL A 186 -18.59 12.86 -7.97
N LEU A 187 -19.60 12.01 -7.97
CA LEU A 187 -20.70 12.00 -7.01
C LEU A 187 -20.53 10.83 -6.05
N PHE A 188 -20.64 11.12 -4.77
CA PHE A 188 -20.63 10.15 -3.69
C PHE A 188 -22.05 9.92 -3.18
N GLN A 189 -22.43 8.68 -2.92
CA GLN A 189 -23.76 8.36 -2.36
C GLN A 189 -23.95 8.96 -0.95
N LYS A 190 -22.85 9.14 -0.22
CA LYS A 190 -22.82 9.64 1.15
C LYS A 190 -21.73 10.70 1.29
N PRO A 191 -21.77 11.54 2.36
CA PRO A 191 -20.65 12.41 2.67
C PRO A 191 -19.35 11.63 2.78
N THR A 192 -18.34 11.99 1.99
CA THR A 192 -17.08 11.27 1.85
C THR A 192 -15.94 12.15 2.36
N PRO A 193 -15.38 11.85 3.55
CA PRO A 193 -14.29 12.65 4.14
C PRO A 193 -13.01 12.57 3.33
N PHE A 194 -12.75 11.42 2.71
CA PHE A 194 -11.58 11.17 1.86
C PHE A 194 -11.94 11.12 0.37
N TRP A 195 -12.45 12.24 -0.16
CA TRP A 195 -12.87 12.40 -1.55
C TRP A 195 -11.74 12.20 -2.58
N GLY A 196 -10.47 12.21 -2.15
CA GLY A 196 -9.30 12.03 -3.01
C GLY A 196 -8.90 10.56 -3.23
N ASP A 197 -9.71 9.57 -2.84
CA ASP A 197 -9.40 8.16 -3.13
C ASP A 197 -9.59 7.83 -4.63
N PRO A 198 -10.72 8.14 -5.27
CA PRO A 198 -10.87 7.89 -6.70
C PRO A 198 -9.94 8.79 -7.52
N PHE A 199 -9.30 8.20 -8.54
CA PHE A 199 -8.44 8.89 -9.50
C PHE A 199 -7.15 9.50 -8.93
N CYS A 200 -6.79 9.20 -7.69
CA CYS A 200 -5.56 9.70 -7.08
C CYS A 200 -4.61 8.58 -6.70
N SER A 201 -3.31 8.89 -6.65
CA SER A 201 -2.25 7.99 -6.19
C SER A 201 -2.24 6.65 -6.97
N THR A 202 -1.81 5.59 -6.31
CA THR A 202 -1.61 4.24 -6.85
C THR A 202 -2.85 3.64 -7.51
N ARG A 203 -4.04 3.88 -6.92
CA ARG A 203 -5.31 3.32 -7.39
C ARG A 203 -6.00 4.17 -8.44
N GLY A 204 -5.54 5.40 -8.60
CA GLY A 204 -6.15 6.40 -9.47
C GLY A 204 -5.46 6.58 -10.82
N MET A 205 -4.45 5.76 -11.13
CA MET A 205 -3.78 5.82 -12.45
C MET A 205 -4.78 5.50 -13.57
N LEU A 206 -4.74 6.30 -14.64
CA LEU A 206 -5.70 6.26 -15.73
C LEU A 206 -5.13 5.49 -16.93
N ILE A 207 -5.99 4.67 -17.56
CA ILE A 207 -5.71 3.94 -18.80
C ILE A 207 -6.53 4.54 -19.96
N PRO A 208 -6.03 4.49 -21.21
CA PRO A 208 -6.66 5.14 -22.36
C PRO A 208 -7.91 4.42 -22.83
N LYS A 209 -9.04 5.13 -22.91
CA LYS A 209 -10.32 4.60 -23.39
C LYS A 209 -10.18 3.93 -24.75
N HIS A 210 -9.58 4.63 -25.72
CA HIS A 210 -9.52 4.18 -27.12
C HIS A 210 -8.80 2.84 -27.33
N LEU A 211 -7.93 2.41 -26.37
CA LEU A 211 -7.23 1.13 -26.45
C LEU A 211 -7.87 0.02 -25.58
N PHE A 212 -8.65 0.39 -24.58
CA PHE A 212 -9.26 -0.58 -23.66
C PHE A 212 -10.78 -0.77 -23.84
N ASP A 213 -11.45 0.07 -24.62
CA ASP A 213 -12.91 0.05 -24.75
C ASP A 213 -13.43 -1.29 -25.34
N ALA A 214 -12.67 -1.89 -26.26
CA ALA A 214 -12.98 -3.22 -26.82
C ALA A 214 -12.75 -4.38 -25.82
N TYR A 215 -12.13 -4.09 -24.68
CA TYR A 215 -11.72 -5.08 -23.68
C TYR A 215 -12.41 -4.83 -22.32
N ARG A 216 -13.70 -4.52 -22.32
CA ARG A 216 -14.49 -4.31 -21.11
C ARG A 216 -14.92 -5.64 -20.47
N GLY A 217 -15.21 -5.61 -19.18
CA GLY A 217 -15.77 -6.72 -18.43
C GLY A 217 -14.86 -7.95 -18.46
N ALA A 218 -15.41 -9.11 -18.78
CA ALA A 218 -14.67 -10.38 -18.80
C ALA A 218 -13.45 -10.42 -19.74
N LYS A 219 -13.42 -9.54 -20.77
CA LYS A 219 -12.29 -9.41 -21.69
C LYS A 219 -11.16 -8.53 -21.19
N SER A 220 -11.29 -7.91 -20.04
CA SER A 220 -10.36 -6.92 -19.50
C SER A 220 -8.92 -7.43 -19.38
N ARG A 221 -8.75 -8.73 -19.15
CA ARG A 221 -7.42 -9.38 -19.06
C ARG A 221 -6.78 -9.66 -20.41
N ASP A 222 -7.54 -9.61 -21.51
CA ASP A 222 -7.06 -9.94 -22.86
C ASP A 222 -6.45 -8.74 -23.58
N ALA A 223 -6.55 -7.54 -23.02
CA ALA A 223 -6.02 -6.33 -23.63
C ALA A 223 -4.50 -6.40 -23.78
N PRO A 224 -3.93 -6.27 -25.02
CA PRO A 224 -2.49 -6.27 -25.23
C PRO A 224 -1.77 -5.16 -24.46
N THR A 225 -2.46 -4.05 -24.22
CA THR A 225 -1.98 -2.90 -23.44
C THR A 225 -1.79 -3.17 -21.95
N ASN A 226 -2.23 -4.32 -21.44
CA ASN A 226 -1.87 -4.80 -20.10
C ASN A 226 -0.35 -5.08 -19.98
N LEU A 227 0.33 -5.34 -21.08
CA LEU A 227 1.77 -5.62 -21.14
C LEU A 227 2.55 -4.59 -21.97
N LYS A 228 1.87 -3.79 -22.80
CA LYS A 228 2.45 -2.75 -23.65
C LYS A 228 1.76 -1.42 -23.38
N PRO A 229 2.07 -0.76 -22.25
CA PRO A 229 1.35 0.40 -21.79
C PRO A 229 1.45 1.61 -22.73
N VAL A 230 0.34 2.30 -22.92
CA VAL A 230 0.24 3.59 -23.56
C VAL A 230 -0.35 4.54 -22.53
N GLY A 231 0.47 5.39 -21.94
CA GLY A 231 0.11 6.29 -20.86
C GLY A 231 0.25 7.76 -21.24
N THR A 232 0.16 8.63 -20.23
CA THR A 232 0.42 10.08 -20.34
C THR A 232 1.76 10.47 -19.72
N GLY A 233 2.43 9.52 -19.08
CA GLY A 233 3.60 9.71 -18.22
C GLY A 233 4.87 10.18 -18.92
N PRO A 234 5.93 10.41 -18.12
CA PRO A 234 7.19 10.99 -18.61
C PRO A 234 8.00 10.07 -19.53
N TYR A 235 7.69 8.77 -19.55
CA TYR A 235 8.37 7.80 -20.41
C TYR A 235 7.39 7.01 -21.25
N LYS A 236 7.77 6.73 -22.51
CA LYS A 236 7.06 5.85 -23.45
C LYS A 236 7.61 4.43 -23.37
N PHE A 237 6.74 3.46 -23.54
CA PHE A 237 7.07 2.04 -23.51
C PHE A 237 8.10 1.68 -24.61
N VAL A 238 9.09 0.88 -24.23
CA VAL A 238 10.09 0.28 -25.14
C VAL A 238 10.04 -1.24 -25.09
N ASP A 239 10.17 -1.82 -23.88
CA ASP A 239 10.21 -3.27 -23.71
C ASP A 239 9.76 -3.67 -22.31
N PHE A 240 9.16 -4.86 -22.20
CA PHE A 240 8.76 -5.47 -20.94
C PHE A 240 8.97 -6.99 -20.96
N LYS A 241 9.75 -7.46 -20.00
CA LYS A 241 9.91 -8.89 -19.70
C LYS A 241 9.37 -9.13 -18.31
N PRO A 242 8.19 -9.78 -18.17
CA PRO A 242 7.58 -10.01 -16.86
C PRO A 242 8.55 -10.66 -15.87
N GLY A 243 8.63 -10.06 -14.67
CA GLY A 243 9.54 -10.49 -13.60
C GLY A 243 11.00 -10.06 -13.76
N ASP A 244 11.42 -9.59 -14.93
CA ASP A 244 12.81 -9.25 -15.25
C ASP A 244 13.02 -7.75 -15.48
N MET A 245 12.29 -7.12 -16.42
CA MET A 245 12.66 -5.77 -16.85
C MET A 245 11.49 -4.98 -17.45
N VAL A 246 11.45 -3.68 -17.12
CA VAL A 246 10.62 -2.67 -17.78
C VAL A 246 11.53 -1.59 -18.32
N ARG A 247 11.38 -1.21 -19.59
CA ARG A 247 12.13 -0.13 -20.22
C ARG A 247 11.23 0.93 -20.82
N GLY A 248 11.63 2.18 -20.61
CA GLY A 248 10.99 3.36 -21.19
C GLY A 248 12.00 4.32 -21.81
N THR A 249 11.57 5.03 -22.85
CA THR A 249 12.29 6.15 -23.43
C THR A 249 11.55 7.46 -23.14
N ILE A 250 12.28 8.57 -23.15
CA ILE A 250 11.73 9.89 -22.85
C ILE A 250 10.48 10.21 -23.69
N ASN A 251 9.44 10.68 -23.05
CA ASN A 251 8.28 11.26 -23.73
C ASN A 251 8.56 12.73 -24.07
N THR A 252 8.94 12.99 -25.32
CA THR A 252 9.25 14.35 -25.78
C THR A 252 8.03 15.28 -25.78
N ALA A 253 6.81 14.72 -25.81
CA ALA A 253 5.55 15.45 -25.73
C ALA A 253 4.96 15.48 -24.30
N TYR A 254 5.74 15.14 -23.27
CA TYR A 254 5.27 15.15 -21.90
C TYR A 254 4.75 16.53 -21.48
N HIS A 255 3.61 16.56 -20.81
CA HIS A 255 2.85 17.79 -20.54
C HIS A 255 3.48 18.75 -19.51
N GLU A 256 4.47 18.30 -18.71
CA GLU A 256 5.21 19.20 -17.83
C GLU A 256 6.46 19.74 -18.55
N PRO A 257 6.67 21.08 -18.60
CA PRO A 257 7.78 21.68 -19.34
C PRO A 257 9.14 21.27 -18.75
N ASN A 258 10.11 21.04 -19.65
CA ASN A 258 11.50 20.68 -19.33
C ASN A 258 11.68 19.40 -18.52
N ARG A 259 10.69 18.49 -18.51
CA ARG A 259 10.70 17.20 -17.81
C ARG A 259 10.44 16.06 -18.79
N PRO A 260 10.94 14.86 -18.48
CA PRO A 260 11.85 14.48 -17.40
C PRO A 260 13.32 14.82 -17.69
N TYR A 261 14.21 14.62 -16.70
CA TYR A 261 15.65 14.82 -16.82
C TYR A 261 16.36 13.69 -17.59
N PHE A 262 16.03 12.42 -17.27
CA PHE A 262 16.67 11.26 -17.89
C PHE A 262 16.09 10.97 -19.28
N ASP A 263 16.93 10.46 -20.19
CA ASP A 263 16.55 10.11 -21.55
C ASP A 263 15.87 8.73 -21.63
N THR A 264 16.25 7.83 -20.74
CA THR A 264 15.69 6.47 -20.64
C THR A 264 15.55 6.06 -19.19
N ILE A 265 14.63 5.14 -18.93
CA ILE A 265 14.50 4.44 -17.67
C ILE A 265 14.58 2.93 -17.88
N GLU A 266 15.32 2.27 -17.01
CA GLU A 266 15.32 0.82 -16.87
C GLU A 266 14.96 0.46 -15.43
N MET A 267 13.86 -0.27 -15.24
CA MET A 267 13.48 -0.89 -13.98
C MET A 267 13.79 -2.39 -14.09
N LYS A 268 14.95 -2.79 -13.57
CA LYS A 268 15.41 -4.18 -13.57
C LYS A 268 14.76 -4.94 -12.43
N GLY A 269 14.18 -6.09 -12.76
CA GLY A 269 13.57 -7.00 -11.80
C GLY A 269 14.47 -8.15 -11.38
N GLY A 270 14.00 -8.90 -10.38
CA GLY A 270 14.65 -10.13 -9.92
C GLY A 270 15.82 -9.93 -8.95
N GLY A 271 16.42 -11.04 -8.54
CA GLY A 271 17.45 -11.04 -7.50
C GLY A 271 16.87 -10.96 -6.08
N ASP A 272 17.59 -10.29 -5.20
CA ASP A 272 17.23 -10.09 -3.80
C ASP A 272 17.58 -8.67 -3.32
N ALA A 273 17.04 -8.28 -2.18
CA ALA A 273 17.20 -6.94 -1.64
C ALA A 273 18.68 -6.61 -1.26
N VAL A 274 19.48 -7.60 -0.85
CA VAL A 274 20.89 -7.39 -0.47
C VAL A 274 21.74 -7.11 -1.70
N SER A 275 21.55 -7.90 -2.75
CA SER A 275 22.22 -7.69 -4.05
C SER A 275 21.87 -6.33 -4.64
N ALA A 276 20.58 -5.94 -4.58
CA ALA A 276 20.13 -4.63 -5.02
C ALA A 276 20.74 -3.48 -4.20
N ALA A 277 20.77 -3.62 -2.86
CA ALA A 277 21.45 -2.65 -1.99
C ALA A 277 22.94 -2.50 -2.34
N ARG A 278 23.64 -3.61 -2.57
CA ARG A 278 25.05 -3.61 -2.97
C ARG A 278 25.27 -2.87 -4.28
N ALA A 279 24.44 -3.12 -5.28
CA ALA A 279 24.56 -2.52 -6.61
C ALA A 279 24.41 -0.98 -6.60
N VAL A 280 23.70 -0.43 -5.61
CA VAL A 280 23.52 1.02 -5.44
C VAL A 280 24.51 1.59 -4.41
N LEU A 281 24.55 1.00 -3.21
CA LEU A 281 25.28 1.57 -2.09
C LEU A 281 26.79 1.33 -2.19
N GLN A 282 27.22 0.16 -2.69
CA GLN A 282 28.64 -0.24 -2.71
C GLN A 282 29.30 -0.02 -4.06
N THR A 283 28.64 -0.44 -5.17
CA THR A 283 29.24 -0.34 -6.51
C THR A 283 28.83 0.90 -7.27
N GLY A 284 27.63 1.43 -7.05
CA GLY A 284 27.06 2.54 -7.80
C GLY A 284 26.69 2.19 -9.25
N GLU A 285 26.51 0.90 -9.55
CA GLU A 285 26.12 0.42 -10.88
C GLU A 285 24.68 0.81 -11.26
N PHE A 286 23.81 0.86 -10.24
CA PHE A 286 22.42 1.33 -10.36
C PHE A 286 22.23 2.60 -9.53
N ASP A 287 21.26 3.43 -9.95
CA ASP A 287 20.99 4.72 -9.34
C ASP A 287 20.08 4.63 -8.11
N TYR A 288 19.15 3.67 -8.17
CA TYR A 288 18.08 3.51 -7.18
C TYR A 288 17.77 2.03 -6.97
N ALA A 289 17.50 1.64 -5.72
CA ALA A 289 16.92 0.32 -5.45
C ALA A 289 15.78 0.42 -4.42
N TRP A 290 14.66 -0.21 -4.79
CA TRP A 290 13.40 -0.18 -4.06
C TRP A 290 13.38 -1.13 -2.87
N ASN A 291 12.72 -0.68 -1.78
CA ASN A 291 12.35 -1.51 -0.62
C ASN A 291 13.51 -2.31 -0.05
N MET A 292 14.46 -1.59 0.53
CA MET A 292 15.64 -2.20 1.16
C MET A 292 15.24 -2.94 2.44
N GLN A 293 14.52 -4.03 2.26
CA GLN A 293 14.23 -4.98 3.33
C GLN A 293 15.45 -5.88 3.53
N VAL A 294 16.47 -5.27 4.09
CA VAL A 294 17.78 -5.82 4.37
C VAL A 294 18.08 -5.57 5.84
N GLU A 295 18.83 -6.45 6.47
CA GLU A 295 19.29 -6.23 7.83
C GLU A 295 20.09 -4.92 7.93
N ASP A 296 19.78 -4.11 8.93
CA ASP A 296 20.35 -2.76 9.04
C ASP A 296 21.88 -2.77 9.16
N GLU A 297 22.45 -3.75 9.84
CA GLU A 297 23.90 -3.94 9.92
C GLU A 297 24.54 -4.12 8.53
N ILE A 298 23.85 -4.80 7.62
CA ILE A 298 24.32 -4.98 6.24
C ILE A 298 24.24 -3.64 5.49
N LEU A 299 23.14 -2.90 5.65
CA LEU A 299 22.98 -1.59 5.02
C LEU A 299 24.08 -0.62 5.45
N LEU A 300 24.38 -0.54 6.75
CA LEU A 300 25.46 0.28 7.31
C LEU A 300 26.80 -0.04 6.66
N ARG A 301 27.19 -1.32 6.59
CA ARG A 301 28.44 -1.74 5.93
C ARG A 301 28.50 -1.39 4.45
N LEU A 302 27.37 -1.46 3.73
CA LEU A 302 27.34 -1.10 2.31
C LEU A 302 27.46 0.41 2.09
N GLU A 303 26.95 1.22 3.01
CA GLU A 303 27.06 2.68 3.01
C GLU A 303 28.50 3.18 3.20
N ASP A 304 29.36 2.42 3.89
CA ASP A 304 30.77 2.78 4.15
C ASP A 304 31.58 3.05 2.87
N SER A 305 31.14 2.53 1.72
CA SER A 305 31.76 2.80 0.41
C SER A 305 31.59 4.25 -0.08
N GLY A 306 30.62 5.00 0.45
CA GLY A 306 30.29 6.37 0.07
C GLY A 306 29.63 6.56 -1.30
N LYS A 307 29.28 5.47 -2.02
CA LYS A 307 28.63 5.54 -3.33
C LYS A 307 27.15 5.94 -3.25
N GLY A 308 26.50 5.60 -2.15
CA GLY A 308 25.09 5.86 -1.92
C GLY A 308 24.74 5.81 -0.44
N ARG A 309 23.45 5.96 -0.15
CA ARG A 309 22.89 5.90 1.20
C ARG A 309 21.53 5.19 1.20
N ALA A 310 21.18 4.58 2.31
CA ALA A 310 19.82 4.15 2.59
C ALA A 310 18.99 5.38 2.97
N THR A 311 18.00 5.69 2.15
CA THR A 311 17.06 6.79 2.39
C THR A 311 15.85 6.23 3.12
N ILE A 312 15.63 6.71 4.37
CA ILE A 312 14.53 6.29 5.25
C ILE A 312 13.45 7.36 5.20
N THR A 313 12.31 7.03 4.61
CA THR A 313 11.17 7.94 4.43
C THR A 313 10.03 7.50 5.34
N PRO A 314 9.47 8.37 6.20
CA PRO A 314 8.29 8.03 6.98
C PRO A 314 7.15 7.53 6.09
N GLY A 315 6.52 6.45 6.47
CA GLY A 315 5.44 5.82 5.72
C GLY A 315 4.54 5.02 6.65
N ALA A 316 3.78 4.08 6.12
CA ALA A 316 2.88 3.25 6.91
C ALA A 316 2.93 1.78 6.44
N ASN A 317 4.13 1.24 6.38
CA ASN A 317 4.34 -0.18 6.12
C ASN A 317 4.23 -0.97 7.41
N ILE A 318 3.57 -2.11 7.37
CA ILE A 318 3.49 -3.04 8.49
C ILE A 318 3.89 -4.45 8.07
N GLU A 319 4.97 -4.95 8.66
CA GLU A 319 5.34 -6.36 8.60
C GLU A 319 4.47 -7.11 9.60
N HIS A 320 3.68 -8.05 9.12
CA HIS A 320 2.67 -8.73 9.93
C HIS A 320 2.50 -10.19 9.52
N ILE A 321 1.92 -10.95 10.43
CA ILE A 321 1.54 -12.35 10.21
C ILE A 321 0.01 -12.40 10.12
N GLY A 322 -0.51 -12.73 8.95
CA GLY A 322 -1.92 -13.05 8.77
C GLY A 322 -2.23 -14.43 9.33
N ILE A 323 -3.36 -14.56 9.99
CA ILE A 323 -3.89 -15.83 10.49
C ILE A 323 -5.07 -16.23 9.62
N ASN A 324 -5.02 -17.39 8.97
CA ASN A 324 -6.11 -17.85 8.14
C ASN A 324 -7.28 -18.32 9.03
N ALA A 325 -8.41 -17.63 8.94
CA ALA A 325 -9.60 -18.01 9.71
C ALA A 325 -10.34 -19.22 9.13
N THR A 326 -9.93 -19.69 7.95
CA THR A 326 -10.58 -20.80 7.21
C THR A 326 -9.60 -21.94 6.96
N ASP A 327 -10.13 -23.13 6.70
CA ASP A 327 -9.33 -24.35 6.48
C ASP A 327 -8.61 -24.30 5.11
N PRO A 328 -7.27 -24.15 5.09
CA PRO A 328 -6.53 -24.09 3.84
C PRO A 328 -6.29 -25.46 3.19
N TRP A 329 -6.66 -26.54 3.87
CA TRP A 329 -6.42 -27.93 3.43
C TRP A 329 -7.66 -28.60 2.90
N LYS A 330 -8.85 -28.08 3.24
CA LYS A 330 -10.14 -28.59 2.79
C LYS A 330 -10.60 -27.83 1.54
N GLU A 331 -10.87 -28.57 0.47
CA GLU A 331 -11.46 -28.01 -0.75
C GLU A 331 -12.99 -28.09 -0.70
N VAL A 332 -13.65 -26.98 -1.05
CA VAL A 332 -15.10 -26.86 -1.21
C VAL A 332 -15.36 -26.06 -2.48
N ASP A 333 -16.20 -26.57 -3.37
CA ASP A 333 -16.56 -25.92 -4.65
C ASP A 333 -15.34 -25.57 -5.53
N GLY A 334 -14.26 -26.36 -5.43
CA GLY A 334 -12.99 -26.12 -6.14
C GLY A 334 -12.20 -24.95 -5.57
N GLU A 335 -12.40 -24.59 -4.30
CA GLU A 335 -11.68 -23.55 -3.57
C GLU A 335 -11.21 -24.08 -2.20
N ARG A 336 -9.93 -23.87 -1.89
CA ARG A 336 -9.35 -24.03 -0.55
C ARG A 336 -9.48 -22.72 0.22
N SER A 337 -9.31 -22.75 1.53
CA SER A 337 -9.56 -21.57 2.39
C SER A 337 -10.95 -20.98 2.17
N HIS A 338 -11.94 -21.84 1.94
CA HIS A 338 -13.30 -21.40 1.62
C HIS A 338 -13.98 -20.77 2.84
N ALA A 339 -14.70 -19.66 2.65
CA ALA A 339 -15.29 -18.85 3.72
C ALA A 339 -16.27 -19.62 4.64
N LYS A 340 -16.81 -20.77 4.19
CA LYS A 340 -17.70 -21.63 4.97
C LYS A 340 -16.96 -22.71 5.78
N THR A 341 -15.64 -22.83 5.67
CA THR A 341 -14.85 -23.86 6.36
C THR A 341 -13.99 -23.21 7.45
N PRO A 342 -14.44 -23.17 8.71
CA PRO A 342 -13.65 -22.67 9.82
C PRO A 342 -12.33 -23.43 9.95
N HIS A 343 -11.25 -22.72 10.28
CA HIS A 343 -9.95 -23.33 10.47
C HIS A 343 -9.97 -24.34 11.62
N PRO A 344 -9.53 -25.59 11.42
CA PRO A 344 -9.68 -26.66 12.41
C PRO A 344 -8.90 -26.44 13.70
N ILE A 345 -7.84 -25.63 13.67
CA ILE A 345 -6.98 -25.32 14.83
C ILE A 345 -7.24 -23.88 15.31
N PHE A 346 -7.29 -22.90 14.41
CA PHE A 346 -7.42 -21.48 14.80
C PHE A 346 -8.83 -21.06 15.22
N SER A 347 -9.81 -21.93 15.09
CA SER A 347 -11.11 -21.75 15.76
C SER A 347 -10.96 -21.70 17.29
N ASP A 348 -9.90 -22.32 17.85
CA ASP A 348 -9.54 -22.17 19.26
C ASP A 348 -8.70 -20.88 19.46
N ILE A 349 -9.31 -19.90 20.13
CA ILE A 349 -8.66 -18.59 20.41
C ILE A 349 -7.39 -18.74 21.27
N ALA A 350 -7.29 -19.78 22.09
CA ALA A 350 -6.12 -20.01 22.93
C ALA A 350 -4.86 -20.26 22.09
N VAL A 351 -4.99 -20.96 20.95
CA VAL A 351 -3.88 -21.19 20.02
C VAL A 351 -3.42 -19.88 19.38
N ARG A 352 -4.36 -19.05 18.92
CA ARG A 352 -4.02 -17.73 18.35
C ARG A 352 -3.36 -16.82 19.39
N ARG A 353 -3.84 -16.81 20.64
CA ARG A 353 -3.23 -16.07 21.75
C ARG A 353 -1.83 -16.58 22.08
N ALA A 354 -1.64 -17.88 22.12
CA ALA A 354 -0.33 -18.48 22.33
C ALA A 354 0.65 -18.07 21.21
N LEU A 355 0.26 -18.16 19.95
CA LEU A 355 1.08 -17.72 18.83
C LEU A 355 1.50 -16.25 18.95
N ASN A 356 0.59 -15.36 19.34
CA ASN A 356 0.93 -13.94 19.53
C ASN A 356 1.99 -13.73 20.64
N LEU A 357 1.97 -14.56 21.71
CA LEU A 357 3.00 -14.55 22.77
C LEU A 357 4.33 -15.15 22.32
N LEU A 358 4.37 -15.95 21.25
CA LEU A 358 5.57 -16.59 20.72
C LEU A 358 6.29 -15.77 19.64
N VAL A 359 5.79 -14.57 19.32
CA VAL A 359 6.44 -13.65 18.39
C VAL A 359 7.36 -12.70 19.17
N ASP A 360 8.68 -12.97 19.15
CA ASP A 360 9.70 -12.13 19.78
C ASP A 360 10.00 -10.90 18.92
N ARG A 361 9.14 -9.90 19.04
CA ARG A 361 9.25 -8.64 18.30
C ARG A 361 10.50 -7.85 18.68
N GLY A 362 10.93 -7.95 19.94
CA GLY A 362 12.11 -7.26 20.43
C GLY A 362 13.40 -7.76 19.77
N SER A 363 13.56 -9.09 19.65
CA SER A 363 14.68 -9.67 18.92
C SER A 363 14.64 -9.35 17.43
N VAL A 364 13.45 -9.35 16.81
CA VAL A 364 13.26 -9.00 15.40
C VAL A 364 13.66 -7.53 15.14
N GLU A 365 13.17 -6.59 15.97
CA GLU A 365 13.57 -5.18 15.89
C GLU A 365 15.08 -5.03 16.04
N LYS A 366 15.64 -5.54 17.13
CA LYS A 366 17.03 -5.31 17.50
C LYS A 366 18.05 -5.92 16.52
N HIS A 367 17.82 -7.15 16.08
CA HIS A 367 18.81 -7.95 15.35
C HIS A 367 18.56 -8.02 13.84
N ILE A 368 17.38 -7.60 13.36
CA ILE A 368 17.05 -7.66 11.94
C ILE A 368 16.83 -6.26 11.38
N TYR A 369 15.90 -5.48 11.96
CA TYR A 369 15.48 -4.22 11.37
C TYR A 369 16.29 -3.00 11.83
N GLY A 370 16.83 -2.97 13.07
CA GLY A 370 17.57 -1.81 13.59
C GLY A 370 16.84 -0.48 13.36
N ARG A 371 17.49 0.49 12.69
CA ARG A 371 16.92 1.81 12.36
C ARG A 371 15.79 1.76 11.31
N THR A 372 15.58 0.61 10.65
CA THR A 372 14.61 0.44 9.56
C THR A 372 13.28 -0.16 10.00
N GLY A 373 13.06 -0.34 11.31
CA GLY A 373 11.80 -0.85 11.83
C GLY A 373 11.65 -0.68 13.34
N VAL A 374 10.42 -0.69 13.80
CA VAL A 374 10.05 -0.57 15.23
C VAL A 374 9.03 -1.65 15.57
N ALA A 375 9.30 -2.43 16.64
CA ALA A 375 8.38 -3.44 17.15
C ALA A 375 7.03 -2.82 17.51
N THR A 376 5.95 -3.47 17.12
CA THR A 376 4.61 -2.91 17.33
C THR A 376 3.55 -3.95 17.64
N ALA A 377 2.55 -3.55 18.42
CA ALA A 377 1.30 -4.28 18.61
C ALA A 377 0.17 -3.78 17.70
N ASN A 378 0.42 -2.73 16.92
CA ASN A 378 -0.60 -2.11 16.08
C ASN A 378 -0.44 -2.51 14.61
N PHE A 379 -1.53 -2.75 13.93
CA PHE A 379 -1.58 -2.88 12.48
C PHE A 379 -1.55 -1.49 11.83
N LEU A 380 -2.31 -0.53 12.36
CA LEU A 380 -2.32 0.86 11.95
C LEU A 380 -1.40 1.68 12.88
N ASN A 381 -0.22 2.07 12.39
CA ASN A 381 0.83 2.73 13.18
C ASN A 381 1.04 4.20 12.83
N ASN A 382 0.85 4.56 11.59
CA ASN A 382 1.03 5.92 11.08
C ASN A 382 -0.16 6.25 10.16
N PRO A 383 -0.69 7.42 10.22
CA PRO A 383 -0.42 8.58 11.11
C PRO A 383 -0.56 8.26 12.61
N GLU A 384 0.34 8.78 13.46
CA GLU A 384 0.42 8.45 14.91
C GLU A 384 -0.91 8.62 15.64
N ARG A 385 -1.75 9.56 15.21
CA ARG A 385 -3.06 9.77 15.83
C ARG A 385 -4.02 8.58 15.67
N PHE A 386 -3.81 7.70 14.69
CA PHE A 386 -4.58 6.47 14.53
C PHE A 386 -3.94 5.28 15.26
N ARG A 387 -2.77 5.49 15.86
CA ARG A 387 -2.08 4.46 16.63
C ARG A 387 -2.77 4.28 17.97
N SER A 388 -3.28 3.08 18.24
CA SER A 388 -3.84 2.75 19.54
C SER A 388 -2.75 2.73 20.62
N LYS A 389 -3.07 3.28 21.79
CA LYS A 389 -2.27 3.20 23.02
C LYS A 389 -2.71 2.05 23.93
N ASN A 390 -3.80 1.38 23.57
CA ASN A 390 -4.39 0.29 24.35
C ASN A 390 -3.81 -1.08 24.00
N THR A 391 -3.30 -1.23 22.75
CA THR A 391 -2.67 -2.47 22.31
C THR A 391 -1.27 -2.63 22.91
N LYS A 392 -0.93 -3.86 23.30
CA LYS A 392 0.39 -4.21 23.84
C LYS A 392 0.83 -5.53 23.26
N TRP A 393 2.12 -5.75 23.17
CA TRP A 393 2.68 -7.05 22.86
C TRP A 393 3.55 -7.55 24.03
N GLU A 394 3.64 -8.84 24.13
CA GLU A 394 4.44 -9.55 25.11
C GLU A 394 5.09 -10.75 24.42
N PHE A 395 6.32 -11.06 24.74
CA PHE A 395 6.97 -12.31 24.40
C PHE A 395 7.08 -13.16 25.64
N ASN A 396 6.36 -14.30 25.68
CA ASN A 396 6.31 -15.11 26.89
C ASN A 396 5.94 -16.56 26.54
N VAL A 397 6.97 -17.43 26.49
CA VAL A 397 6.81 -18.85 26.14
C VAL A 397 6.06 -19.60 27.24
N ASP A 398 6.31 -19.27 28.52
CA ASP A 398 5.67 -19.97 29.65
C ASP A 398 4.17 -19.68 29.71
N LYS A 399 3.79 -18.43 29.50
CA LYS A 399 2.38 -18.04 29.41
C LYS A 399 1.67 -18.67 28.21
N ALA A 400 2.38 -18.81 27.07
CA ALA A 400 1.84 -19.53 25.92
C ALA A 400 1.58 -21.01 26.25
N ASN A 401 2.53 -21.68 26.94
CA ASN A 401 2.35 -23.04 27.41
C ASN A 401 1.13 -23.17 28.35
N GLN A 402 1.03 -22.27 29.33
CA GLN A 402 -0.12 -22.27 30.28
C GLN A 402 -1.47 -22.11 29.56
N LEU A 403 -1.55 -21.20 28.58
CA LEU A 403 -2.78 -21.03 27.78
C LEU A 403 -3.15 -22.29 27.00
N LEU A 404 -2.17 -22.95 26.37
CA LEU A 404 -2.40 -24.17 25.61
C LEU A 404 -2.80 -25.34 26.54
N ASP A 405 -2.16 -25.44 27.71
CA ASP A 405 -2.49 -26.45 28.71
C ASP A 405 -3.92 -26.27 29.26
N ALA A 406 -4.29 -25.04 29.59
CA ALA A 406 -5.63 -24.70 30.08
C ALA A 406 -6.71 -24.96 29.02
N ALA A 407 -6.39 -24.80 27.74
CA ALA A 407 -7.28 -25.09 26.62
C ALA A 407 -7.35 -26.57 26.23
N GLY A 408 -6.60 -27.43 26.92
CA GLY A 408 -6.63 -28.88 26.69
C GLY A 408 -5.69 -29.39 25.59
N TRP A 409 -4.80 -28.56 25.08
CA TRP A 409 -3.77 -28.96 24.15
C TRP A 409 -2.61 -29.66 24.89
N ARG A 410 -2.54 -30.96 24.84
CA ARG A 410 -1.57 -31.79 25.60
C ARG A 410 -0.39 -32.17 24.72
N ARG A 411 0.84 -32.19 25.30
CA ARG A 411 2.04 -32.66 24.60
C ARG A 411 1.97 -34.16 24.37
N GLY A 412 2.18 -34.59 23.13
CA GLY A 412 2.38 -35.98 22.76
C GLY A 412 3.82 -36.45 23.03
N ALA A 413 4.07 -37.75 22.78
CA ALA A 413 5.40 -38.34 22.91
C ALA A 413 6.44 -37.72 21.95
N ASP A 414 6.00 -37.17 20.83
CA ASP A 414 6.81 -36.45 19.85
C ASP A 414 7.04 -34.96 20.23
N GLY A 415 6.58 -34.55 21.41
CA GLY A 415 6.71 -33.16 21.90
C GLY A 415 5.69 -32.20 21.29
N VAL A 416 4.93 -32.61 20.28
CA VAL A 416 3.92 -31.76 19.63
C VAL A 416 2.60 -31.87 20.41
N ARG A 417 1.94 -30.74 20.61
CA ARG A 417 0.65 -30.71 21.29
C ARG A 417 -0.47 -31.21 20.39
N ALA A 418 -1.45 -31.89 21.01
CA ALA A 418 -2.65 -32.38 20.35
C ALA A 418 -3.90 -32.19 21.22
N LYS A 419 -5.05 -32.04 20.57
CA LYS A 419 -6.38 -31.96 21.16
C LYS A 419 -7.40 -32.54 20.17
N ASP A 420 -8.30 -33.41 20.65
CA ASP A 420 -9.37 -34.04 19.86
C ASP A 420 -8.84 -34.66 18.54
N GLY A 421 -7.72 -35.37 18.62
CA GLY A 421 -7.07 -36.02 17.47
C GLY A 421 -6.31 -35.09 16.52
N LYS A 422 -6.35 -33.76 16.73
CA LYS A 422 -5.65 -32.79 15.93
C LYS A 422 -4.32 -32.40 16.57
N LYS A 423 -3.23 -32.45 15.81
CA LYS A 423 -1.91 -31.99 16.25
C LYS A 423 -1.72 -30.51 15.91
N LEU A 424 -0.99 -29.76 16.76
CA LEU A 424 -0.55 -28.40 16.47
C LEU A 424 0.60 -28.40 15.45
N LYS A 425 0.27 -28.75 14.21
CA LYS A 425 1.14 -28.65 13.05
C LYS A 425 0.60 -27.58 12.11
N LEU A 426 1.43 -26.61 11.79
CA LEU A 426 1.04 -25.41 11.05
C LEU A 426 2.07 -25.11 9.96
N VAL A 427 1.61 -24.62 8.81
CA VAL A 427 2.47 -24.12 7.73
C VAL A 427 2.50 -22.61 7.76
N PHE A 428 3.73 -22.06 7.85
CA PHE A 428 3.98 -20.62 7.88
C PHE A 428 4.71 -20.20 6.61
N GLN A 429 3.98 -19.56 5.69
CA GLN A 429 4.47 -19.14 4.38
C GLN A 429 4.95 -17.68 4.38
N THR A 430 5.98 -17.38 3.60
CA THR A 430 6.40 -16.02 3.25
C THR A 430 7.07 -16.01 1.87
N SER A 431 7.38 -14.80 1.35
CA SER A 431 8.26 -14.68 0.19
C SER A 431 9.72 -14.91 0.56
N VAL A 432 10.53 -15.40 -0.37
CA VAL A 432 11.99 -15.46 -0.21
C VAL A 432 12.51 -14.05 0.04
N ASN A 433 12.85 -13.80 1.29
CA ASN A 433 13.40 -12.53 1.79
C ASN A 433 14.10 -12.80 3.11
N GLN A 434 15.36 -12.42 3.23
CA GLN A 434 16.22 -12.79 4.34
C GLN A 434 15.69 -12.32 5.71
N PRO A 435 15.29 -11.06 5.92
CA PRO A 435 14.67 -10.63 7.18
C PRO A 435 13.44 -11.46 7.56
N ARG A 436 12.56 -11.80 6.61
CA ARG A 436 11.36 -12.62 6.86
C ARG A 436 11.71 -14.04 7.25
N GLN A 437 12.63 -14.67 6.50
CA GLN A 437 13.06 -16.04 6.80
C GLN A 437 13.72 -16.14 8.18
N LYS A 438 14.54 -15.15 8.57
CA LYS A 438 15.10 -15.08 9.94
C LYS A 438 14.02 -14.87 10.99
N THR A 439 13.04 -14.00 10.73
CA THR A 439 11.88 -13.82 11.62
C THR A 439 11.09 -15.12 11.79
N GLN A 440 10.84 -15.85 10.69
CA GLN A 440 10.20 -17.17 10.77
C GLN A 440 10.99 -18.16 11.64
N GLN A 441 12.33 -18.18 11.54
CA GLN A 441 13.18 -19.06 12.35
C GLN A 441 13.08 -18.73 13.84
N ILE A 442 13.11 -17.45 14.21
CA ILE A 442 12.94 -16.99 15.61
C ILE A 442 11.59 -17.48 16.15
N ILE A 443 10.51 -17.30 15.39
CA ILE A 443 9.16 -17.72 15.77
C ILE A 443 9.07 -19.25 15.87
N LYS A 444 9.67 -19.97 14.93
CA LYS A 444 9.68 -21.45 14.95
C LYS A 444 10.33 -21.98 16.21
N GLN A 445 11.48 -21.42 16.63
CA GLN A 445 12.16 -21.82 17.87
C GLN A 445 11.26 -21.61 19.11
N ALA A 446 10.56 -20.48 19.18
CA ALA A 446 9.62 -20.22 20.26
C ALA A 446 8.41 -21.19 20.21
N CYS A 447 7.86 -21.46 19.02
CA CYS A 447 6.80 -22.43 18.81
C CYS A 447 7.18 -23.84 19.23
N GLN A 448 8.40 -24.29 18.90
CA GLN A 448 8.91 -25.63 19.33
C GLN A 448 8.93 -25.74 20.85
N LYS A 449 9.40 -24.70 21.57
CA LYS A 449 9.38 -24.65 23.04
C LYS A 449 7.97 -24.74 23.61
N ALA A 450 6.98 -24.25 22.85
CA ALA A 450 5.56 -24.32 23.22
C ALA A 450 4.85 -25.60 22.75
N GLY A 451 5.52 -26.52 22.03
CA GLY A 451 4.96 -27.75 21.50
C GLY A 451 4.11 -27.53 20.24
N ILE A 452 4.43 -26.52 19.47
CA ILE A 452 3.84 -26.24 18.15
C ILE A 452 4.87 -26.59 17.08
N ASP A 453 4.52 -27.51 16.18
CA ASP A 453 5.33 -27.86 15.01
C ASP A 453 5.03 -26.87 13.88
N LEU A 454 5.99 -26.00 13.57
CA LEU A 454 5.83 -24.96 12.57
C LEU A 454 6.70 -25.28 11.35
N GLU A 455 6.06 -25.69 10.26
CA GLU A 455 6.70 -25.85 8.96
C GLU A 455 6.89 -24.48 8.30
N LEU A 456 8.10 -24.19 7.85
CA LEU A 456 8.43 -22.93 7.18
C LEU A 456 8.41 -23.13 5.67
N LYS A 457 7.60 -22.34 4.98
CA LYS A 457 7.51 -22.33 3.51
C LYS A 457 7.90 -20.94 2.99
N ALA A 458 8.88 -20.89 2.10
CA ALA A 458 9.27 -19.68 1.40
C ALA A 458 9.10 -19.87 -0.11
N VAL A 459 8.42 -18.95 -0.77
CA VAL A 459 8.24 -18.94 -2.23
C VAL A 459 8.88 -17.70 -2.82
N THR A 460 9.27 -17.76 -4.10
CA THR A 460 9.86 -16.57 -4.73
C THR A 460 8.88 -15.40 -4.69
N ALA A 461 9.40 -14.17 -4.58
CA ALA A 461 8.56 -12.98 -4.48
C ALA A 461 7.64 -12.81 -5.71
N ALA A 462 8.11 -13.19 -6.91
CA ALA A 462 7.32 -13.15 -8.13
C ALA A 462 6.10 -14.08 -8.08
N VAL A 463 6.21 -15.22 -7.41
CA VAL A 463 5.11 -16.17 -7.18
C VAL A 463 4.20 -15.69 -6.04
N PHE A 464 4.78 -15.34 -4.90
CA PHE A 464 4.03 -14.92 -3.71
C PHE A 464 3.17 -13.67 -3.97
N PHE A 465 3.71 -12.67 -4.66
CA PHE A 465 3.03 -11.43 -5.04
C PHE A 465 2.52 -11.43 -6.49
N SER A 466 2.26 -12.61 -7.07
CA SER A 466 1.75 -12.72 -8.43
C SER A 466 0.32 -12.18 -8.53
N SER A 467 0.07 -11.45 -9.60
CA SER A 467 -1.29 -11.04 -10.02
C SER A 467 -1.98 -12.09 -10.89
N ASP A 468 -1.30 -13.21 -11.19
CA ASP A 468 -1.87 -14.31 -11.96
C ASP A 468 -2.83 -15.13 -11.08
N VAL A 469 -4.10 -15.12 -11.45
CA VAL A 469 -5.16 -15.85 -10.74
C VAL A 469 -5.04 -17.37 -10.85
N ALA A 470 -4.26 -17.90 -11.79
CA ALA A 470 -4.00 -19.34 -11.89
C ALA A 470 -2.98 -19.82 -10.85
N ASN A 471 -2.12 -18.94 -10.33
CA ASN A 471 -1.07 -19.29 -9.39
C ASN A 471 -1.65 -19.71 -8.02
N PRO A 472 -1.41 -20.95 -7.54
CA PRO A 472 -1.95 -21.42 -6.26
C PRO A 472 -1.22 -20.83 -5.03
N ASP A 473 0.02 -20.38 -5.18
CA ASP A 473 0.87 -19.93 -4.07
C ASP A 473 0.88 -18.41 -3.86
N THR A 474 0.00 -17.68 -4.58
CA THR A 474 -0.15 -16.24 -4.33
C THR A 474 -0.73 -15.97 -2.94
N TYR A 475 -0.24 -14.90 -2.29
CA TYR A 475 -0.69 -14.55 -0.93
C TYR A 475 -2.19 -14.27 -0.83
N THR A 476 -2.84 -13.86 -1.92
CA THR A 476 -4.28 -13.58 -1.94
C THR A 476 -5.14 -14.83 -1.78
N LYS A 477 -4.66 -16.00 -2.24
CA LYS A 477 -5.34 -17.29 -2.04
C LYS A 477 -5.18 -17.80 -0.61
N PHE A 478 -4.04 -17.54 -0.01
CA PHE A 478 -3.72 -17.92 1.37
C PHE A 478 -3.93 -19.41 1.66
N TYR A 479 -3.36 -20.29 0.82
CA TYR A 479 -3.47 -21.73 0.96
C TYR A 479 -2.45 -22.32 1.94
N CYS A 480 -2.38 -21.72 3.15
CA CYS A 480 -1.56 -22.12 4.29
C CYS A 480 -2.20 -21.60 5.59
N ASP A 481 -1.66 -21.96 6.74
CA ASP A 481 -2.21 -21.57 8.04
C ASP A 481 -1.83 -20.14 8.43
N LEU A 482 -0.56 -19.78 8.25
CA LEU A 482 0.01 -18.47 8.55
C LEU A 482 0.78 -17.94 7.36
N GLN A 483 0.74 -16.64 7.13
CA GLN A 483 1.66 -16.03 6.17
C GLN A 483 2.13 -14.64 6.62
N MET A 484 3.37 -14.29 6.25
CA MET A 484 4.00 -13.03 6.61
C MET A 484 4.40 -12.24 5.38
N TYR A 485 4.06 -10.97 5.37
CA TYR A 485 4.47 -10.01 4.35
C TYR A 485 4.30 -8.57 4.87
N THR A 486 4.83 -7.61 4.12
CA THR A 486 4.55 -6.19 4.37
C THR A 486 3.30 -5.77 3.61
N THR A 487 2.35 -5.14 4.29
CA THR A 487 1.31 -4.35 3.62
C THR A 487 1.59 -2.87 3.78
N THR A 488 1.16 -2.08 2.80
CA THR A 488 1.50 -0.65 2.69
C THR A 488 0.23 0.17 2.61
N MET A 489 0.13 1.18 3.46
CA MET A 489 -0.87 2.23 3.29
C MET A 489 -0.32 3.28 2.33
N THR A 490 -0.91 3.39 1.16
CA THR A 490 -0.46 4.25 0.04
C THR A 490 -1.22 5.57 -0.05
N GLN A 491 -1.97 5.91 0.99
CA GLN A 491 -2.74 7.15 1.12
C GLN A 491 -2.67 7.62 2.56
N PRO A 492 -2.74 8.93 2.83
CA PRO A 492 -2.68 9.44 4.21
C PRO A 492 -3.95 9.19 5.02
N ASP A 493 -4.99 8.64 4.43
CA ASP A 493 -6.24 8.24 5.08
C ASP A 493 -6.31 6.71 5.23
N PRO A 494 -6.68 6.18 6.41
CA PRO A 494 -6.64 4.74 6.66
C PRO A 494 -7.86 3.97 6.16
N GLU A 495 -8.90 4.61 5.61
CA GLU A 495 -10.15 3.96 5.21
C GLU A 495 -9.91 2.77 4.28
N VAL A 496 -9.26 3.04 3.15
CA VAL A 496 -8.92 2.01 2.16
C VAL A 496 -7.92 0.98 2.71
N PHE A 497 -7.01 1.39 3.60
CA PHE A 497 -6.06 0.48 4.23
C PHE A 497 -6.74 -0.48 5.20
N MET A 498 -7.72 0.00 5.95
CA MET A 498 -8.43 -0.79 6.95
C MET A 498 -9.58 -1.61 6.38
N ASP A 499 -9.98 -1.44 5.11
CA ASP A 499 -11.02 -2.26 4.48
C ASP A 499 -10.62 -3.74 4.35
N GLN A 500 -9.32 -4.06 4.45
CA GLN A 500 -8.78 -5.40 4.31
C GLN A 500 -9.20 -6.40 5.42
N PHE A 501 -9.94 -5.95 6.42
CA PHE A 501 -10.54 -6.83 7.42
C PHE A 501 -12.08 -6.82 7.37
N CYS A 502 -12.68 -6.04 6.46
CA CYS A 502 -14.13 -6.01 6.27
C CYS A 502 -14.65 -7.33 5.68
N SER A 503 -15.80 -7.80 6.14
CA SER A 503 -16.36 -9.09 5.72
C SER A 503 -16.70 -9.14 4.22
N TRP A 504 -17.15 -8.02 3.64
CA TRP A 504 -17.46 -7.91 2.20
C TRP A 504 -16.23 -7.86 1.29
N GLN A 505 -15.03 -7.69 1.87
CA GLN A 505 -13.76 -7.74 1.16
C GLN A 505 -13.15 -9.15 1.11
N THR A 506 -13.89 -10.18 1.55
CA THR A 506 -13.39 -11.56 1.56
C THR A 506 -12.92 -12.00 0.16
N ALA A 507 -11.66 -12.46 0.08
CA ALA A 507 -11.10 -13.02 -1.14
C ALA A 507 -11.68 -14.41 -1.40
N THR A 508 -12.33 -14.61 -2.54
CA THR A 508 -13.01 -15.85 -2.95
C THR A 508 -12.70 -16.18 -4.42
N LYS A 509 -12.97 -17.43 -4.82
CA LYS A 509 -12.87 -17.84 -6.22
C LYS A 509 -13.81 -17.02 -7.13
N GLU A 510 -15.00 -16.67 -6.65
CA GLU A 510 -16.00 -15.89 -7.38
C GLU A 510 -15.46 -14.51 -7.77
N ASN A 511 -14.79 -13.81 -6.84
CA ASN A 511 -14.15 -12.53 -7.13
C ASN A 511 -12.70 -12.67 -7.61
N LYS A 512 -12.29 -13.86 -8.09
CA LYS A 512 -10.94 -14.18 -8.58
C LYS A 512 -9.85 -13.83 -7.56
N TRP A 513 -10.12 -13.99 -6.27
CA TRP A 513 -9.27 -13.64 -5.12
C TRP A 513 -8.82 -12.17 -5.11
N GLN A 514 -9.64 -11.26 -5.65
CA GLN A 514 -9.37 -9.82 -5.67
C GLN A 514 -9.87 -9.11 -4.40
N GLY A 515 -10.55 -9.82 -3.51
CA GLY A 515 -10.93 -9.31 -2.20
C GLY A 515 -9.68 -9.04 -1.33
N ARG A 516 -9.73 -7.99 -0.53
CA ARG A 516 -8.60 -7.59 0.32
C ARG A 516 -8.54 -8.35 1.65
N ASN A 517 -9.67 -8.87 2.13
CA ASN A 517 -9.74 -9.71 3.33
C ASN A 517 -9.30 -11.14 3.00
N ILE A 518 -8.00 -11.31 2.86
CA ILE A 518 -7.41 -12.62 2.56
C ILE A 518 -7.35 -13.55 3.77
N THR A 519 -7.46 -13.02 4.99
CA THR A 519 -7.54 -13.82 6.24
C THR A 519 -8.90 -14.45 6.43
N ARG A 520 -9.93 -13.96 5.75
CA ARG A 520 -11.34 -14.37 5.86
C ARG A 520 -11.89 -14.23 7.28
N TRP A 521 -11.20 -13.46 8.11
CA TRP A 521 -11.68 -13.11 9.44
C TRP A 521 -12.95 -12.25 9.36
N ARG A 522 -13.85 -12.38 10.32
CA ARG A 522 -15.12 -11.67 10.36
C ARG A 522 -15.40 -11.10 11.73
N SER A 523 -15.90 -9.88 11.77
CA SER A 523 -16.37 -9.21 12.97
C SER A 523 -17.41 -8.16 12.61
N ASP A 524 -18.64 -8.34 13.10
CA ASP A 524 -19.73 -7.40 12.89
C ASP A 524 -19.41 -6.02 13.50
N ASP A 525 -18.70 -5.99 14.63
CA ASP A 525 -18.29 -4.73 15.25
C ASP A 525 -17.24 -3.99 14.43
N TYR A 526 -16.34 -4.73 13.76
CA TYR A 526 -15.39 -4.14 12.82
C TYR A 526 -16.11 -3.54 11.62
N ASP A 527 -17.01 -4.31 11.02
CA ASP A 527 -17.81 -3.88 9.87
C ASP A 527 -18.64 -2.64 10.18
N LYS A 528 -19.28 -2.58 11.36
CA LYS A 528 -20.02 -1.41 11.85
C LYS A 528 -19.11 -0.20 12.03
N ALA A 529 -17.92 -0.38 12.63
CA ALA A 529 -16.98 0.70 12.87
C ALA A 529 -16.45 1.28 11.53
N TRP A 530 -16.17 0.42 10.55
CA TRP A 530 -15.74 0.86 9.22
C TRP A 530 -16.86 1.66 8.51
N ARG A 531 -18.10 1.15 8.52
CA ARG A 531 -19.25 1.85 7.93
C ARG A 531 -19.54 3.20 8.60
N ALA A 532 -19.27 3.33 9.89
CA ALA A 532 -19.36 4.60 10.59
C ALA A 532 -18.23 5.56 10.16
N ALA A 533 -16.99 5.06 10.03
CA ALA A 533 -15.83 5.86 9.65
C ALA A 533 -15.88 6.37 8.21
N GLU A 534 -16.48 5.59 7.31
CA GLU A 534 -16.66 5.92 5.88
C GLU A 534 -17.34 7.29 5.68
N ASN A 535 -18.27 7.64 6.56
CA ASN A 535 -19.09 8.85 6.41
C ASN A 535 -18.88 9.88 7.52
N GLU A 536 -18.01 9.62 8.49
CA GLU A 536 -17.78 10.52 9.63
C GLU A 536 -16.90 11.70 9.22
N LEU A 537 -17.50 12.89 9.16
CA LEU A 537 -16.82 14.12 8.78
C LEU A 537 -16.05 14.76 9.95
N ASP A 538 -16.39 14.42 11.18
CA ASP A 538 -15.63 14.87 12.35
C ASP A 538 -14.31 14.06 12.45
N PRO A 539 -13.16 14.71 12.25
CA PRO A 539 -11.89 14.00 12.19
C PRO A 539 -11.46 13.36 13.50
N VAL A 540 -11.97 13.83 14.64
CA VAL A 540 -11.66 13.25 15.96
C VAL A 540 -12.46 11.97 16.16
N LYS A 541 -13.76 12.01 15.88
CA LYS A 541 -14.62 10.80 15.92
C LYS A 541 -14.16 9.76 14.92
N ARG A 542 -13.82 10.20 13.70
CA ARG A 542 -13.31 9.31 12.65
C ARG A 542 -12.02 8.62 13.07
N ALA A 543 -11.08 9.34 13.70
CA ALA A 543 -9.87 8.73 14.23
C ALA A 543 -10.15 7.69 15.33
N ALA A 544 -11.09 7.97 16.22
CA ALA A 544 -11.47 7.02 17.26
C ALA A 544 -12.03 5.71 16.69
N LEU A 545 -12.79 5.80 15.58
CA LEU A 545 -13.29 4.63 14.87
C LEU A 545 -12.15 3.79 14.27
N PHE A 546 -11.15 4.40 13.63
CA PHE A 546 -9.99 3.68 13.10
C PHE A 546 -9.12 3.07 14.22
N ILE A 547 -8.95 3.75 15.33
CA ILE A 547 -8.30 3.19 16.53
C ILE A 547 -9.05 1.94 16.99
N ARG A 548 -10.39 2.03 17.11
CA ARG A 548 -11.21 0.89 17.52
C ARG A 548 -11.12 -0.28 16.52
N MET A 549 -11.13 -0.01 15.21
CA MET A 549 -10.93 -1.05 14.20
C MET A 549 -9.58 -1.75 14.35
N ASN A 550 -8.50 -0.98 14.57
CA ASN A 550 -7.19 -1.56 14.84
C ASN A 550 -7.23 -2.49 16.07
N GLU A 551 -7.86 -2.05 17.18
CA GLU A 551 -8.01 -2.85 18.40
C GLU A 551 -8.79 -4.13 18.13
N LEU A 552 -9.92 -4.05 17.44
CA LEU A 552 -10.75 -5.22 17.09
C LEU A 552 -9.99 -6.27 16.28
N ALA A 553 -9.20 -5.84 15.28
CA ALA A 553 -8.40 -6.76 14.47
C ALA A 553 -7.30 -7.45 15.31
N ILE A 554 -6.70 -6.73 16.26
CA ILE A 554 -5.66 -7.26 17.15
C ILE A 554 -6.27 -8.15 18.25
N GLU A 555 -7.34 -7.73 18.89
CA GLU A 555 -8.05 -8.51 19.91
C GLU A 555 -8.63 -9.81 19.33
N GLY A 556 -9.20 -9.72 18.11
CA GLY A 556 -9.71 -10.85 17.35
C GLY A 556 -8.63 -11.74 16.75
N LEU A 557 -7.36 -11.32 16.82
CA LEU A 557 -6.22 -12.04 16.24
C LEU A 557 -6.45 -12.44 14.77
N ALA A 558 -7.00 -11.50 14.00
CA ALA A 558 -7.02 -11.60 12.54
C ALA A 558 -5.59 -11.50 11.98
N VAL A 559 -4.74 -10.79 12.71
CA VAL A 559 -3.37 -10.45 12.33
C VAL A 559 -2.50 -10.30 13.57
N ILE A 560 -1.24 -10.67 13.46
CA ILE A 560 -0.19 -10.41 14.46
C ILE A 560 0.80 -9.40 13.86
N PRO A 561 0.74 -8.11 14.23
CA PRO A 561 1.76 -7.13 13.82
C PRO A 561 3.11 -7.49 14.39
N VAL A 562 4.17 -7.29 13.62
CA VAL A 562 5.54 -7.59 14.03
C VAL A 562 6.36 -6.31 14.11
N VAL A 563 6.59 -5.65 12.98
CA VAL A 563 7.41 -4.45 12.87
C VAL A 563 6.72 -3.40 12.00
N TYR A 564 6.56 -2.21 12.52
CA TYR A 564 6.25 -1.01 11.72
C TYR A 564 7.53 -0.56 11.02
N ARG A 565 7.44 -0.36 9.71
CA ARG A 565 8.59 -0.01 8.87
C ARG A 565 8.37 1.33 8.16
N PRO A 566 9.36 2.24 8.17
CA PRO A 566 9.42 3.31 7.17
C PRO A 566 9.66 2.72 5.77
N ARG A 567 9.51 3.50 4.74
CA ARG A 567 10.05 3.15 3.42
C ARG A 567 11.57 3.31 3.44
N VAL A 568 12.27 2.34 2.93
CA VAL A 568 13.73 2.35 2.82
C VAL A 568 14.12 2.07 1.38
N ALA A 569 14.83 3.00 0.77
CA ALA A 569 15.38 2.86 -0.58
C ALA A 569 16.90 3.05 -0.54
N ALA A 570 17.63 2.35 -1.40
CA ALA A 570 19.03 2.66 -1.66
C ALA A 570 19.11 3.68 -2.80
N VAL A 571 19.85 4.75 -2.58
CA VAL A 571 19.95 5.88 -3.50
C VAL A 571 21.40 6.29 -3.67
N THR A 572 21.91 6.41 -4.91
CA THR A 572 23.27 6.91 -5.15
C THR A 572 23.42 8.36 -4.68
N SER A 573 24.62 8.73 -4.30
CA SER A 573 24.91 10.05 -3.71
C SER A 573 24.52 11.23 -4.60
N LYS A 574 24.56 11.06 -5.91
CA LYS A 574 24.21 12.10 -6.89
C LYS A 574 22.73 12.16 -7.25
N LEU A 575 21.97 11.10 -7.07
CA LEU A 575 20.55 11.08 -7.43
C LEU A 575 19.73 11.91 -6.43
N ARG A 576 18.88 12.77 -6.98
CA ARG A 576 17.83 13.50 -6.26
C ARG A 576 16.50 12.96 -6.70
N CYS A 577 15.81 12.30 -5.82
CA CYS A 577 14.52 11.67 -6.05
C CYS A 577 13.56 12.04 -4.90
N PRO A 578 12.51 12.84 -5.14
CA PRO A 578 11.46 13.02 -4.15
C PRO A 578 10.77 11.67 -3.91
N LEU A 579 10.67 11.25 -2.66
CA LEU A 579 10.00 10.04 -2.22
C LEU A 579 8.82 10.39 -1.33
N SER A 580 7.80 9.55 -1.31
CA SER A 580 6.64 9.70 -0.45
C SER A 580 6.35 8.42 0.30
N GLY A 581 6.00 8.54 1.59
CA GLY A 581 5.46 7.42 2.36
C GLY A 581 4.00 7.10 2.03
N TRP A 582 3.34 7.95 1.23
CA TRP A 582 1.90 7.93 0.97
C TRP A 582 1.53 7.64 -0.49
N ASP A 583 2.52 7.42 -1.34
CA ASP A 583 2.32 7.15 -2.77
C ASP A 583 3.36 6.13 -3.28
N ASN A 584 3.37 5.85 -4.58
CA ASN A 584 4.43 5.13 -5.26
C ASN A 584 5.78 5.83 -5.08
N ASP A 585 6.89 5.13 -5.17
CA ASP A 585 8.21 5.75 -5.20
C ASP A 585 8.38 6.58 -6.47
N PHE A 586 7.76 6.17 -7.58
CA PHE A 586 7.75 6.90 -8.85
C PHE A 586 6.67 7.99 -8.95
N PHE A 587 6.01 8.40 -7.85
CA PHE A 587 4.92 9.39 -7.90
C PHE A 587 5.31 10.73 -8.54
N ARG A 588 6.59 11.08 -8.48
CA ARG A 588 7.19 12.27 -9.13
C ARG A 588 8.44 11.89 -9.93
N LEU A 589 8.40 10.80 -10.68
CA LEU A 589 9.52 10.30 -11.49
C LEU A 589 10.06 11.37 -12.47
N GLN A 590 9.20 12.25 -12.96
CA GLN A 590 9.58 13.37 -13.83
C GLN A 590 10.47 14.42 -13.15
N ASP A 591 10.50 14.44 -11.81
CA ASP A 591 11.33 15.36 -11.02
C ASP A 591 12.67 14.74 -10.55
N TRP A 592 12.95 13.50 -10.93
CA TRP A 592 14.20 12.84 -10.59
C TRP A 592 15.34 13.37 -11.46
N TYR A 593 16.49 13.72 -10.85
CA TYR A 593 17.65 14.23 -11.57
C TYR A 593 18.96 13.87 -10.86
N LYS A 594 20.07 13.98 -11.57
CA LYS A 594 21.42 13.88 -10.98
C LYS A 594 22.03 15.25 -10.78
N GLU A 595 22.59 15.48 -9.61
CA GLU A 595 23.47 16.60 -9.38
C GLU A 595 24.80 16.39 -10.10
N ALA A 596 25.40 17.50 -10.54
CA ALA A 596 26.66 17.53 -11.28
C ALA A 596 27.84 16.91 -10.50
#